data_3217c1afa63eb052db92aab3bc065dda
#
_entry.id   3217c1afa63eb052db92aab3bc065dda
#
_cell.length_a   1.000
_cell.length_b   1.000
_cell.length_c   1.000
_cell.angle_alpha   90.00
_cell.angle_beta   90.00
_cell.angle_gamma   90.00
#
_symmetry.space_group_name_H-M   'P 1'
#
loop_
_entity.id
_entity.type
_entity.pdbx_description
1 polymer ?
#
loop_
_entity_poly.entity_id
_entity_poly.type
_entity_poly.pdbx_seq_one_letter_code
_entity_poly.pdbx_strand_id
1 'polypeptide(L)'
;RDGQGVYTSGDGKWTFDGAWVNDKRQGQGKMAEVSGEYVYIGPYVNDQRHGPAVVQFGDGSVFRGPFVNDVQKGPGELTFKDGRKITGEFLDHMPNGQAVEQSTAGTLNGVWSNGMLNGKVLVTYPNGTRFEGMYASNKRNGIGTDFLSDGSREECNWVNDVRQSPCVRITPDGKRIEYKAPPARRN
;
A
#
# COMPACT_ATOMS: atom_id res chain seq x y z
N ARG A 1 4.78 6.21 -37.97
CA ARG A 1 4.52 4.80 -37.67
C ARG A 1 3.02 4.60 -37.55
N ASP A 2 2.52 3.56 -38.18
CA ASP A 2 1.12 3.15 -38.11
C ASP A 2 1.06 1.62 -38.01
N GLY A 3 0.12 1.09 -37.19
CA GLY A 3 -0.04 -0.35 -36.97
C GLY A 3 0.73 -0.87 -35.77
N GLN A 4 0.90 -2.19 -35.68
CA GLN A 4 1.65 -2.85 -34.60
C GLN A 4 3.16 -2.82 -34.89
N GLY A 5 3.97 -2.60 -33.85
CA GLY A 5 5.41 -2.59 -34.00
C GLY A 5 6.19 -2.56 -32.71
N VAL A 6 7.43 -3.04 -32.77
CA VAL A 6 8.40 -2.96 -31.70
C VAL A 6 9.35 -1.78 -31.96
N TYR A 7 9.58 -1.00 -30.94
CA TYR A 7 10.50 0.12 -30.95
C TYR A 7 11.48 0.04 -29.78
N THR A 8 12.75 0.28 -30.07
CA THR A 8 13.77 0.48 -29.02
C THR A 8 14.16 1.94 -29.00
N SER A 9 14.26 2.55 -27.81
CA SER A 9 14.70 3.93 -27.65
C SER A 9 16.12 4.15 -28.18
N GLY A 10 16.43 5.37 -28.61
CA GLY A 10 17.75 5.68 -29.19
C GLY A 10 18.93 5.47 -28.24
N ASP A 11 18.70 5.50 -26.92
CA ASP A 11 19.69 5.19 -25.89
C ASP A 11 19.74 3.68 -25.51
N GLY A 12 18.89 2.86 -26.14
CA GLY A 12 18.82 1.41 -25.91
C GLY A 12 18.22 0.99 -24.56
N LYS A 13 17.70 1.92 -23.77
CA LYS A 13 17.25 1.61 -22.40
C LYS A 13 15.81 1.08 -22.31
N TRP A 14 14.97 1.42 -23.29
CA TRP A 14 13.54 1.11 -23.28
C TRP A 14 13.11 0.43 -24.56
N THR A 15 12.20 -0.50 -24.44
CA THR A 15 11.48 -1.08 -25.57
C THR A 15 9.99 -0.81 -25.43
N PHE A 16 9.31 -0.61 -26.56
CA PHE A 16 7.86 -0.55 -26.63
C PHE A 16 7.38 -1.53 -27.70
N ASP A 17 6.44 -2.40 -27.35
CA ASP A 17 5.76 -3.32 -28.25
C ASP A 17 4.25 -3.02 -28.19
N GLY A 18 3.68 -2.56 -29.31
CA GLY A 18 2.29 -2.14 -29.30
C GLY A 18 1.84 -1.40 -30.55
N ALA A 19 0.64 -0.82 -30.48
CA ALA A 19 0.00 -0.11 -31.57
C ALA A 19 0.50 1.35 -31.68
N TRP A 20 0.59 1.81 -32.93
CA TRP A 20 1.00 3.15 -33.33
C TRP A 20 -0.05 3.75 -34.27
N VAL A 21 -0.32 5.04 -34.13
CA VAL A 21 -1.14 5.84 -35.03
C VAL A 21 -0.49 7.21 -35.17
N ASN A 22 -0.14 7.62 -36.42
CA ASN A 22 0.53 8.90 -36.69
C ASN A 22 1.78 9.13 -35.80
N ASP A 23 2.66 8.13 -35.75
CA ASP A 23 3.90 8.12 -34.95
C ASP A 23 3.72 8.16 -33.43
N LYS A 24 2.50 8.06 -32.92
CA LYS A 24 2.18 8.02 -31.48
C LYS A 24 1.75 6.63 -31.03
N ARG A 25 2.14 6.24 -29.82
CA ARG A 25 1.62 5.05 -29.16
C ARG A 25 0.13 5.22 -28.91
N GLN A 26 -0.65 4.23 -29.32
CA GLN A 26 -2.10 4.27 -29.26
C GLN A 26 -2.65 2.86 -29.02
N GLY A 27 -3.63 2.72 -28.11
CA GLY A 27 -4.18 1.40 -27.78
C GLY A 27 -3.27 0.59 -26.87
N GLN A 28 -3.41 -0.73 -26.87
CA GLN A 28 -2.63 -1.61 -25.98
C GLN A 28 -1.15 -1.64 -26.35
N GLY A 29 -0.30 -1.65 -25.33
CA GLY A 29 1.14 -1.77 -25.52
C GLY A 29 1.86 -2.26 -24.27
N LYS A 30 3.07 -2.77 -24.48
CA LYS A 30 4.02 -3.15 -23.44
C LYS A 30 5.25 -2.26 -23.57
N MET A 31 5.56 -1.53 -22.52
CA MET A 31 6.83 -0.82 -22.38
C MET A 31 7.68 -1.52 -21.33
N ALA A 32 8.93 -1.78 -21.63
CA ALA A 32 9.84 -2.45 -20.72
C ALA A 32 11.19 -1.73 -20.69
N GLU A 33 11.74 -1.57 -19.50
CA GLU A 33 13.14 -1.24 -19.34
C GLU A 33 14.01 -2.45 -19.70
N VAL A 34 15.09 -2.24 -20.43
CA VAL A 34 15.98 -3.33 -20.89
C VAL A 34 16.65 -4.04 -19.70
N SER A 35 16.87 -3.34 -18.59
CA SER A 35 17.31 -3.93 -17.31
C SER A 35 16.31 -4.93 -16.73
N GLY A 36 15.04 -4.87 -17.13
CA GLY A 36 13.96 -5.65 -16.55
C GLY A 36 13.39 -5.10 -15.25
N GLU A 37 13.89 -3.96 -14.77
CA GLU A 37 13.46 -3.40 -13.50
C GLU A 37 12.08 -2.73 -13.53
N TYR A 38 11.57 -2.45 -14.76
CA TYR A 38 10.24 -1.86 -14.92
C TYR A 38 9.58 -2.39 -16.20
N VAL A 39 8.34 -2.88 -16.06
CA VAL A 39 7.50 -3.28 -17.20
C VAL A 39 6.10 -2.72 -17.00
N TYR A 40 5.64 -1.93 -17.96
CA TYR A 40 4.25 -1.46 -18.04
C TYR A 40 3.52 -2.24 -19.12
N ILE A 41 2.31 -2.71 -18.81
CA ILE A 41 1.39 -3.37 -19.78
C ILE A 41 0.04 -2.69 -19.62
N GLY A 42 -0.39 -1.99 -20.67
CA GLY A 42 -1.64 -1.25 -20.63
C GLY A 42 -1.86 -0.35 -21.84
N PRO A 43 -2.99 0.37 -21.86
CA PRO A 43 -3.34 1.23 -22.97
C PRO A 43 -2.56 2.54 -22.97
N TYR A 44 -2.39 3.07 -24.19
CA TYR A 44 -1.83 4.37 -24.50
C TYR A 44 -2.85 5.21 -25.27
N VAL A 45 -2.86 6.51 -25.00
CA VAL A 45 -3.60 7.52 -25.76
C VAL A 45 -2.62 8.67 -26.08
N ASN A 46 -2.35 8.88 -27.34
CA ASN A 46 -1.43 9.95 -27.80
C ASN A 46 -0.07 9.95 -27.06
N ASP A 47 0.62 8.80 -27.01
CA ASP A 47 1.91 8.57 -26.31
C ASP A 47 1.84 8.53 -24.78
N GLN A 48 0.73 8.81 -24.15
CA GLN A 48 0.58 8.78 -22.70
C GLN A 48 -0.09 7.48 -22.24
N ARG A 49 0.37 6.91 -21.15
CA ARG A 49 -0.29 5.80 -20.44
C ARG A 49 -1.66 6.29 -19.95
N HIS A 50 -2.71 5.54 -20.28
CA HIS A 50 -4.07 5.98 -19.96
C HIS A 50 -5.03 4.79 -19.88
N GLY A 51 -5.66 4.58 -18.72
CA GLY A 51 -6.59 3.47 -18.49
C GLY A 51 -6.00 2.39 -17.58
N PRO A 52 -6.68 1.25 -17.43
CA PRO A 52 -6.26 0.17 -16.52
C PRO A 52 -5.00 -0.51 -17.05
N ALA A 53 -4.04 -0.70 -16.15
CA ALA A 53 -2.72 -1.24 -16.50
C ALA A 53 -2.16 -2.16 -15.41
N VAL A 54 -1.13 -2.91 -15.80
CA VAL A 54 -0.29 -3.71 -14.91
C VAL A 54 1.13 -3.16 -14.99
N VAL A 55 1.75 -2.92 -13.84
CA VAL A 55 3.17 -2.56 -13.73
C VAL A 55 3.89 -3.65 -12.93
N GLN A 56 4.99 -4.15 -13.47
CA GLN A 56 5.89 -5.08 -12.78
C GLN A 56 7.17 -4.34 -12.43
N PHE A 57 7.62 -4.44 -11.19
CA PHE A 57 8.84 -3.81 -10.69
C PHE A 57 9.95 -4.85 -10.50
N GLY A 58 11.21 -4.44 -10.56
CA GLY A 58 12.37 -5.30 -10.45
C GLY A 58 12.51 -6.01 -9.10
N ASP A 59 11.90 -5.46 -8.03
CA ASP A 59 11.82 -6.11 -6.73
C ASP A 59 10.82 -7.29 -6.68
N GLY A 60 10.11 -7.53 -7.78
CA GLY A 60 9.09 -8.57 -7.94
C GLY A 60 7.70 -8.13 -7.47
N SER A 61 7.52 -6.87 -7.09
CA SER A 61 6.17 -6.34 -6.81
C SER A 61 5.40 -6.06 -8.10
N VAL A 62 4.07 -6.12 -8.00
CA VAL A 62 3.16 -5.92 -9.14
C VAL A 62 2.06 -4.95 -8.73
N PHE A 63 1.91 -3.86 -9.47
CA PHE A 63 0.80 -2.93 -9.36
C PHE A 63 -0.24 -3.20 -10.44
N ARG A 64 -1.53 -3.10 -10.06
CA ARG A 64 -2.68 -3.12 -10.96
C ARG A 64 -3.57 -1.93 -10.65
N GLY A 65 -3.79 -1.06 -11.65
CA GLY A 65 -4.63 0.12 -11.45
C GLY A 65 -4.60 1.08 -12.64
N PRO A 66 -5.36 2.18 -12.56
CA PRO A 66 -5.48 3.11 -13.68
C PRO A 66 -4.30 4.08 -13.77
N PHE A 67 -4.06 4.49 -15.01
CA PHE A 67 -3.23 5.63 -15.37
C PHE A 67 -4.07 6.70 -16.04
N VAL A 68 -3.77 7.96 -15.80
CA VAL A 68 -4.38 9.12 -16.44
C VAL A 68 -3.26 10.06 -16.87
N ASN A 69 -3.03 10.16 -18.18
CA ASN A 69 -1.99 11.01 -18.78
C ASN A 69 -0.61 10.79 -18.11
N ASP A 70 -0.12 9.55 -18.15
CA ASP A 70 1.12 9.07 -17.54
C ASP A 70 1.17 9.02 -16.01
N VAL A 71 0.20 9.59 -15.31
CA VAL A 71 0.13 9.59 -13.84
C VAL A 71 -0.70 8.40 -13.38
N GLN A 72 -0.15 7.56 -12.51
CA GLN A 72 -0.91 6.52 -11.82
C GLN A 72 -1.74 7.18 -10.73
N LYS A 73 -3.06 7.10 -10.84
CA LYS A 73 -4.00 7.76 -9.93
C LYS A 73 -5.34 7.04 -9.87
N GLY A 74 -5.80 6.76 -8.65
CA GLY A 74 -7.10 6.15 -8.36
C GLY A 74 -6.98 4.78 -7.71
N PRO A 75 -8.09 4.02 -7.65
CA PRO A 75 -8.11 2.73 -6.95
C PRO A 75 -7.20 1.71 -7.65
N GLY A 76 -6.43 0.99 -6.85
CA GLY A 76 -5.48 0.01 -7.35
C GLY A 76 -5.13 -1.06 -6.33
N GLU A 77 -4.30 -1.99 -6.76
CA GLU A 77 -3.75 -3.08 -5.96
C GLU A 77 -2.25 -3.17 -6.18
N LEU A 78 -1.48 -3.13 -5.10
CA LEU A 78 -0.04 -3.41 -5.09
C LEU A 78 0.19 -4.72 -4.35
N THR A 79 0.75 -5.71 -5.04
CA THR A 79 1.15 -7.01 -4.47
C THR A 79 2.66 -7.07 -4.39
N PHE A 80 3.20 -7.29 -3.20
CA PHE A 80 4.63 -7.44 -2.96
C PHE A 80 5.09 -8.89 -3.18
N LYS A 81 6.38 -9.08 -3.39
CA LYS A 81 6.99 -10.40 -3.59
C LYS A 81 6.76 -11.37 -2.42
N ASP A 82 6.64 -10.84 -1.19
CA ASP A 82 6.36 -11.62 0.01
C ASP A 82 4.88 -12.02 0.18
N GLY A 83 4.02 -11.65 -0.77
CA GLY A 83 2.58 -11.91 -0.77
C GLY A 83 1.75 -10.86 -0.02
N ARG A 84 2.36 -9.87 0.60
CA ARG A 84 1.67 -8.72 1.16
C ARG A 84 0.98 -7.93 0.04
N LYS A 85 -0.23 -7.45 0.32
CA LYS A 85 -1.07 -6.75 -0.65
C LYS A 85 -1.64 -5.47 -0.06
N ILE A 86 -1.61 -4.38 -0.81
CA ILE A 86 -2.30 -3.13 -0.48
C ILE A 86 -3.35 -2.86 -1.56
N THR A 87 -4.60 -2.63 -1.14
CA THR A 87 -5.72 -2.30 -2.03
C THR A 87 -6.36 -1.00 -1.56
N GLY A 88 -6.54 -0.05 -2.45
CA GLY A 88 -7.11 1.27 -2.10
C GLY A 88 -6.72 2.36 -3.08
N GLU A 89 -6.70 3.59 -2.61
CA GLU A 89 -6.33 4.75 -3.42
C GLU A 89 -4.82 4.88 -3.57
N PHE A 90 -4.38 5.15 -4.79
CA PHE A 90 -2.97 5.32 -5.15
C PHE A 90 -2.73 6.63 -5.90
N LEU A 91 -1.55 7.18 -5.71
CA LEU A 91 -0.97 8.28 -6.48
C LEU A 91 0.53 8.04 -6.64
N ASP A 92 1.05 8.14 -7.89
CA ASP A 92 2.48 7.97 -8.20
C ASP A 92 3.11 6.73 -7.54
N HIS A 93 2.46 5.56 -7.74
CA HIS A 93 2.86 4.24 -7.24
C HIS A 93 2.85 4.09 -5.71
N MET A 94 2.34 5.07 -4.96
CA MET A 94 2.22 5.03 -3.50
C MET A 94 0.76 5.01 -3.05
N PRO A 95 0.41 4.23 -2.02
CA PRO A 95 -0.89 4.36 -1.38
C PRO A 95 -1.09 5.81 -0.91
N ASN A 96 -2.21 6.41 -1.30
CA ASN A 96 -2.53 7.80 -0.99
C ASN A 96 -4.05 7.98 -0.89
N GLY A 97 -4.57 7.93 0.31
CA GLY A 97 -5.99 7.88 0.63
C GLY A 97 -6.34 6.66 1.46
N GLN A 98 -7.59 6.26 1.43
CA GLN A 98 -8.05 5.08 2.15
C GLN A 98 -7.52 3.81 1.47
N ALA A 99 -6.88 2.94 2.25
CA ALA A 99 -6.39 1.65 1.76
C ALA A 99 -6.38 0.58 2.84
N VAL A 100 -6.38 -0.68 2.39
CA VAL A 100 -6.30 -1.88 3.23
C VAL A 100 -5.04 -2.64 2.87
N GLU A 101 -4.18 -2.89 3.85
CA GLU A 101 -3.06 -3.80 3.72
C GLU A 101 -3.44 -5.17 4.29
N GLN A 102 -3.16 -6.23 3.53
CA GLN A 102 -3.31 -7.63 3.93
C GLN A 102 -1.95 -8.31 3.92
N SER A 103 -1.67 -9.05 4.98
CA SER A 103 -0.43 -9.83 5.14
C SER A 103 -0.66 -11.05 6.01
N THR A 104 0.37 -11.87 6.20
CA THR A 104 0.34 -12.99 7.15
C THR A 104 0.20 -12.51 8.61
N ALA A 105 0.54 -11.25 8.89
CA ALA A 105 0.38 -10.64 10.22
C ALA A 105 -1.06 -10.15 10.49
N GLY A 106 -1.92 -10.12 9.46
CA GLY A 106 -3.31 -9.68 9.57
C GLY A 106 -3.68 -8.63 8.53
N THR A 107 -4.76 -7.91 8.83
CA THR A 107 -5.32 -6.86 7.99
C THR A 107 -5.19 -5.51 8.69
N LEU A 108 -4.75 -4.49 7.96
CA LEU A 108 -4.63 -3.13 8.45
C LEU A 108 -5.46 -2.22 7.54
N ASN A 109 -6.39 -1.47 8.12
CA ASN A 109 -7.24 -0.51 7.41
C ASN A 109 -6.97 0.89 7.95
N GLY A 110 -6.64 1.83 7.06
CA GLY A 110 -6.28 3.19 7.46
C GLY A 110 -6.16 4.16 6.31
N VAL A 111 -5.77 5.39 6.63
CA VAL A 111 -5.49 6.44 5.66
C VAL A 111 -3.99 6.55 5.44
N TRP A 112 -3.61 6.57 4.17
CA TRP A 112 -2.23 6.68 3.73
C TRP A 112 -1.99 8.05 3.10
N SER A 113 -0.79 8.58 3.29
CA SER A 113 -0.33 9.80 2.63
C SER A 113 1.09 9.58 2.14
N ASN A 114 1.29 9.64 0.82
CA ASN A 114 2.59 9.39 0.17
C ASN A 114 3.27 8.09 0.69
N GLY A 115 2.52 6.99 0.70
CA GLY A 115 3.01 5.69 1.15
C GLY A 115 3.17 5.51 2.66
N MET A 116 2.85 6.54 3.46
CA MET A 116 2.92 6.48 4.92
C MET A 116 1.52 6.45 5.54
N LEU A 117 1.34 5.52 6.48
CA LEU A 117 0.12 5.39 7.26
C LEU A 117 0.06 6.49 8.32
N ASN A 118 -1.02 7.27 8.29
CA ASN A 118 -1.24 8.38 9.21
C ASN A 118 -2.70 8.42 9.68
N GLY A 119 -2.94 8.92 10.89
CA GLY A 119 -4.29 9.05 11.44
C GLY A 119 -4.83 7.75 12.05
N LYS A 120 -6.15 7.58 12.03
CA LYS A 120 -6.83 6.44 12.66
C LYS A 120 -6.65 5.15 11.84
N VAL A 121 -6.32 4.07 12.53
CA VAL A 121 -6.05 2.76 11.96
C VAL A 121 -6.79 1.68 12.74
N LEU A 122 -7.34 0.69 12.02
CA LEU A 122 -7.82 -0.59 12.53
C LEU A 122 -6.89 -1.69 12.05
N VAL A 123 -6.28 -2.43 12.99
CA VAL A 123 -5.54 -3.67 12.70
C VAL A 123 -6.32 -4.85 13.22
N THR A 124 -6.53 -5.88 12.40
CA THR A 124 -7.11 -7.17 12.79
C THR A 124 -6.06 -8.25 12.63
N TYR A 125 -5.73 -8.93 13.72
CA TYR A 125 -4.73 -10.00 13.72
C TYR A 125 -5.35 -11.37 13.39
N PRO A 126 -4.56 -12.35 12.91
CA PRO A 126 -5.07 -13.68 12.54
C PRO A 126 -5.75 -14.45 13.69
N ASN A 127 -5.38 -14.16 14.93
CA ASN A 127 -5.97 -14.74 16.13
C ASN A 127 -7.31 -14.11 16.55
N GLY A 128 -7.84 -13.16 15.74
CA GLY A 128 -9.09 -12.45 16.00
C GLY A 128 -8.97 -11.25 16.96
N THR A 129 -7.80 -11.01 17.55
CA THR A 129 -7.56 -9.77 18.31
C THR A 129 -7.46 -8.59 17.36
N ARG A 130 -7.68 -7.37 17.85
CA ARG A 130 -7.58 -6.17 17.02
C ARG A 130 -6.98 -5.00 17.79
N PHE A 131 -6.43 -4.06 17.06
CA PHE A 131 -5.96 -2.78 17.58
C PHE A 131 -6.69 -1.64 16.84
N GLU A 132 -7.20 -0.68 17.59
CA GLU A 132 -7.72 0.58 17.06
C GLU A 132 -6.93 1.74 17.66
N GLY A 133 -6.34 2.59 16.83
CA GLY A 133 -5.52 3.69 17.37
C GLY A 133 -5.01 4.63 16.32
N MET A 134 -4.17 5.55 16.77
CA MET A 134 -3.55 6.55 15.93
C MET A 134 -2.16 6.11 15.48
N TYR A 135 -1.85 6.41 14.22
CA TYR A 135 -0.55 6.24 13.60
C TYR A 135 0.00 7.57 13.11
N ALA A 136 1.32 7.69 13.14
CA ALA A 136 2.07 8.75 12.50
C ALA A 136 3.31 8.13 11.85
N SER A 137 3.51 8.35 10.55
CA SER A 137 4.63 7.84 9.77
C SER A 137 4.86 6.33 9.97
N ASN A 138 3.81 5.53 9.77
CA ASN A 138 3.79 4.06 9.89
C ASN A 138 3.97 3.51 11.31
N LYS A 139 3.96 4.34 12.36
CA LYS A 139 4.12 3.91 13.75
C LYS A 139 2.91 4.28 14.59
N ARG A 140 2.54 3.40 15.54
CA ARG A 140 1.53 3.74 16.55
C ARG A 140 1.99 4.96 17.33
N ASN A 141 1.14 5.98 17.36
CA ASN A 141 1.47 7.25 18.00
C ASN A 141 0.19 7.95 18.46
N GLY A 142 0.02 8.16 19.75
CA GLY A 142 -1.22 8.64 20.37
C GLY A 142 -2.02 7.53 21.02
N ILE A 143 -3.29 7.79 21.30
CA ILE A 143 -4.17 6.85 22.01
C ILE A 143 -4.48 5.65 21.11
N GLY A 144 -4.41 4.44 21.69
CA GLY A 144 -4.78 3.20 21.03
C GLY A 144 -5.36 2.17 22.00
N THR A 145 -6.23 1.33 21.47
CA THR A 145 -6.93 0.28 22.21
C THR A 145 -6.66 -1.08 21.58
N ASP A 146 -6.11 -2.00 22.35
CA ASP A 146 -6.00 -3.42 22.00
C ASP A 146 -7.25 -4.15 22.52
N PHE A 147 -7.95 -4.88 21.64
CA PHE A 147 -9.08 -5.75 21.97
C PHE A 147 -8.59 -7.19 22.01
N LEU A 148 -8.71 -7.84 23.15
CA LEU A 148 -8.11 -9.13 23.42
C LEU A 148 -9.13 -10.28 23.25
N SER A 149 -8.63 -11.51 23.11
CA SER A 149 -9.46 -12.70 22.88
C SER A 149 -10.34 -13.08 24.07
N ASP A 150 -10.00 -12.61 25.28
CA ASP A 150 -10.81 -12.83 26.49
C ASP A 150 -11.96 -11.83 26.64
N GLY A 151 -12.17 -10.95 25.63
CA GLY A 151 -13.16 -9.88 25.63
C GLY A 151 -12.76 -8.64 26.42
N SER A 152 -11.58 -8.62 27.04
CA SER A 152 -11.03 -7.41 27.66
C SER A 152 -10.41 -6.48 26.60
N ARG A 153 -10.21 -5.22 26.98
CA ARG A 153 -9.47 -4.26 26.16
C ARG A 153 -8.43 -3.52 26.99
N GLU A 154 -7.35 -3.10 26.32
CA GLU A 154 -6.25 -2.34 26.92
C GLU A 154 -6.10 -0.99 26.22
N GLU A 155 -6.28 0.08 26.94
CA GLU A 155 -6.13 1.46 26.47
C GLU A 155 -4.76 1.99 26.91
N CYS A 156 -3.92 2.39 25.94
CA CYS A 156 -2.60 2.95 26.20
C CYS A 156 -2.36 4.18 25.31
N ASN A 157 -1.47 5.05 25.77
CA ASN A 157 -0.84 6.00 24.87
C ASN A 157 0.40 5.36 24.23
N TRP A 158 0.66 5.66 22.96
CA TRP A 158 1.77 5.12 22.18
C TRP A 158 2.67 6.23 21.68
N VAL A 159 3.97 6.01 21.72
CA VAL A 159 4.96 6.89 21.10
C VAL A 159 5.91 6.01 20.31
N ASN A 160 5.91 6.15 18.97
CA ASN A 160 6.77 5.38 18.06
C ASN A 160 6.74 3.86 18.32
N ASP A 161 5.53 3.26 18.38
CA ASP A 161 5.26 1.84 18.67
C ASP A 161 5.55 1.39 20.11
N VAL A 162 5.92 2.29 20.99
CA VAL A 162 6.17 1.99 22.41
C VAL A 162 4.99 2.43 23.26
N ARG A 163 4.41 1.49 24.03
CA ARG A 163 3.36 1.79 25.03
C ARG A 163 3.93 2.69 26.13
N GLN A 164 3.20 3.75 26.48
CA GLN A 164 3.51 4.64 27.58
C GLN A 164 2.66 4.30 28.79
N SER A 165 3.27 4.31 29.99
CA SER A 165 2.55 4.14 31.25
C SER A 165 1.88 5.44 31.69
N PRO A 166 0.73 5.37 32.41
CA PRO A 166 0.00 4.14 32.70
C PRO A 166 -0.85 3.66 31.51
N CYS A 167 -1.14 2.36 31.48
CA CYS A 167 -2.19 1.78 30.64
C CYS A 167 -3.38 1.37 31.51
N VAL A 168 -4.55 1.25 30.90
CA VAL A 168 -5.78 0.82 31.58
C VAL A 168 -6.32 -0.44 30.91
N ARG A 169 -6.43 -1.54 31.65
CA ARG A 169 -7.18 -2.72 31.23
C ARG A 169 -8.63 -2.60 31.68
N ILE A 170 -9.55 -2.88 30.78
CA ILE A 170 -10.98 -2.92 31.03
C ILE A 170 -11.44 -4.36 30.77
N THR A 171 -11.88 -5.03 31.82
CA THR A 171 -12.37 -6.42 31.77
C THR A 171 -13.78 -6.51 31.18
N PRO A 172 -14.27 -7.69 30.75
CA PRO A 172 -15.59 -7.83 30.14
C PRO A 172 -16.73 -7.36 31.04
N ASP A 173 -16.59 -7.46 32.38
CA ASP A 173 -17.52 -6.94 33.38
C ASP A 173 -17.39 -5.43 33.63
N GLY A 174 -16.50 -4.74 32.91
CA GLY A 174 -16.33 -3.29 32.95
C GLY A 174 -15.37 -2.77 34.04
N LYS A 175 -14.73 -3.66 34.82
CA LYS A 175 -13.73 -3.23 35.81
C LYS A 175 -12.52 -2.63 35.14
N ARG A 176 -12.09 -1.46 35.62
CA ARG A 176 -10.90 -0.73 35.15
C ARG A 176 -9.72 -0.99 36.07
N ILE A 177 -8.60 -1.41 35.50
CA ILE A 177 -7.36 -1.75 36.21
C ILE A 177 -6.23 -0.98 35.54
N GLU A 178 -5.66 -0.01 36.27
CA GLU A 178 -4.48 0.70 35.82
C GLU A 178 -3.23 -0.15 36.08
N TYR A 179 -2.31 -0.17 35.10
CA TYR A 179 -1.08 -0.93 35.22
C TYR A 179 0.08 -0.24 34.49
N LYS A 180 1.29 -0.61 34.87
CA LYS A 180 2.50 -0.14 34.20
C LYS A 180 2.73 -0.94 32.93
N ALA A 181 2.81 -0.25 31.78
CA ALA A 181 3.11 -0.90 30.51
C ALA A 181 4.42 -1.71 30.58
N PRO A 182 4.49 -2.91 30.02
CA PRO A 182 5.74 -3.65 29.93
C PRO A 182 6.76 -2.85 29.12
N PRO A 183 8.07 -2.96 29.45
CA PRO A 183 9.10 -2.28 28.67
C PRO A 183 9.04 -2.72 27.20
N ALA A 184 9.40 -1.83 26.28
CA ALA A 184 9.51 -2.16 24.88
C ALA A 184 10.42 -3.39 24.71
N ARG A 185 9.96 -4.40 23.97
CA ARG A 185 10.83 -5.52 23.61
C ARG A 185 11.98 -4.95 22.80
N ARG A 186 13.20 -5.11 23.26
CA ARG A 186 14.40 -4.85 22.44
C ARG A 186 14.48 -5.96 21.39
N ASN A 187 14.24 -5.60 20.13
CA ASN A 187 14.56 -6.47 18.99
C ASN A 187 16.05 -6.48 18.77
#